data_d9006b7e6301131351d3c0875bf1f655
#
_entry.id   d9006b7e6301131351d3c0875bf1f655
#
_cell.length_a   1.000
_cell.length_b   1.000
_cell.length_c   1.000
_cell.angle_alpha   90.00
_cell.angle_beta   90.00
_cell.angle_gamma   90.00
#
_symmetry.space_group_name_H-M   'P 1'
#
loop_
_entity.id
_entity.type
_entity.pdbx_description
1 polymer ?
#
loop_
_entity_poly.entity_id
_entity_poly.type
_entity_poly.pdbx_seq_one_letter_code
_entity_poly.pdbx_strand_id
1 'polypeptide(L)'
;RKKQKLYINDGTYGSLFDAGVLNFVLPTRMVPNGRAASKKLTSFSLYGPTCDSADFMKGPFILPNNLKEGDYIEIGQLGAYSLTFRTKFNGFYSDQIFEVQDKPIMSMYEKDNSSRYLVA
;
A
#
# COMPACT_ATOMS: atom_id res chain seq x y z
N ARG A 1 -1.14 17.93 -12.35
CA ARG A 1 -1.30 16.58 -12.87
C ARG A 1 -2.39 15.83 -12.10
N LYS A 2 -3.24 15.16 -12.84
CA LYS A 2 -4.32 14.39 -12.27
C LYS A 2 -3.81 13.19 -11.48
N LYS A 3 -4.29 13.02 -10.26
CA LYS A 3 -4.00 11.85 -9.44
C LYS A 3 -4.78 10.65 -9.97
N GLN A 4 -4.12 9.51 -10.09
CA GLN A 4 -4.79 8.30 -10.52
C GLN A 4 -5.41 7.58 -9.32
N LYS A 5 -6.42 6.78 -9.59
CA LYS A 5 -7.12 5.99 -8.58
C LYS A 5 -6.65 4.54 -8.64
N LEU A 6 -6.45 3.94 -7.48
CA LEU A 6 -6.07 2.55 -7.38
C LEU A 6 -6.97 1.88 -6.34
N TYR A 7 -7.61 0.78 -6.74
CA TYR A 7 -8.47 0.01 -5.85
C TYR A 7 -7.68 -1.16 -5.30
N ILE A 8 -7.66 -1.29 -3.97
CA ILE A 8 -6.88 -2.32 -3.28
C ILE A 8 -7.78 -3.12 -2.33
N ASN A 9 -7.27 -4.24 -1.85
CA ASN A 9 -8.03 -5.14 -0.98
C ASN A 9 -7.78 -4.90 0.52
N ASP A 10 -7.26 -3.74 0.85
CA ASP A 10 -7.13 -3.27 2.24
C ASP A 10 -7.51 -1.79 2.25
N GLY A 11 -7.74 -1.23 3.41
CA GLY A 11 -8.16 0.17 3.45
C GLY A 11 -8.27 0.71 4.86
N THR A 12 -9.04 1.80 4.98
CA THR A 12 -9.24 2.53 6.22
C THR A 12 -9.77 1.64 7.35
N TYR A 13 -10.66 0.71 7.02
CA TYR A 13 -11.22 -0.20 8.01
C TYR A 13 -10.33 -1.40 8.30
N GLY A 14 -9.31 -1.61 7.51
CA GLY A 14 -8.31 -2.65 7.69
C GLY A 14 -7.04 -2.07 8.30
N SER A 15 -5.92 -2.30 7.62
CA SER A 15 -4.60 -1.91 8.14
C SER A 15 -4.26 -0.43 7.95
N LEU A 16 -5.05 0.32 7.20
CA LEU A 16 -4.70 1.66 6.73
C LEU A 16 -5.52 2.77 7.40
N PHE A 17 -5.88 2.58 8.65
CA PHE A 17 -6.67 3.56 9.39
C PHE A 17 -6.02 4.96 9.36
N ASP A 18 -4.72 5.03 9.64
CA ASP A 18 -4.00 6.31 9.70
C ASP A 18 -3.94 7.00 8.33
N ALA A 19 -3.83 6.22 7.27
CA ALA A 19 -3.80 6.77 5.93
C ALA A 19 -5.17 7.31 5.51
N GLY A 20 -6.24 6.70 5.98
CA GLY A 20 -7.60 7.10 5.64
C GLY A 20 -8.11 8.25 6.52
N VAL A 21 -8.03 8.08 7.83
CA VAL A 21 -8.61 9.03 8.79
C VAL A 21 -7.71 10.24 9.01
N LEU A 22 -6.39 10.01 9.14
CA LEU A 22 -5.44 11.07 9.45
C LEU A 22 -4.68 11.57 8.22
N ASN A 23 -4.96 11.02 7.06
CA ASN A 23 -4.30 11.38 5.80
C ASN A 23 -2.78 11.20 5.84
N PHE A 24 -2.28 10.24 6.60
CA PHE A 24 -0.85 9.93 6.59
C PHE A 24 -0.44 9.42 5.23
N VAL A 25 0.68 9.92 4.74
CA VAL A 25 1.28 9.48 3.49
C VAL A 25 2.35 8.45 3.81
N LEU A 26 2.03 7.20 3.54
CA LEU A 26 2.91 6.09 3.88
C LEU A 26 3.76 5.70 2.65
N PRO A 27 5.00 5.26 2.87
CA PRO A 27 5.84 4.82 1.75
C PRO A 27 5.29 3.55 1.13
N THR A 28 5.30 3.51 -0.20
CA THR A 28 4.79 2.39 -0.97
C THR A 28 5.78 1.96 -2.04
N ARG A 29 5.70 0.70 -2.43
CA ARG A 29 6.41 0.19 -3.60
C ARG A 29 5.66 -1.00 -4.18
N MET A 30 5.86 -1.22 -5.48
CA MET A 30 5.33 -2.40 -6.14
C MET A 30 6.17 -3.62 -5.76
N VAL A 31 5.48 -4.72 -5.43
CA VAL A 31 6.14 -6.01 -5.24
C VAL A 31 6.24 -6.68 -6.61
N PRO A 32 7.45 -6.97 -7.10
CA PRO A 32 7.60 -7.63 -8.40
C PRO A 32 6.89 -8.97 -8.43
N ASN A 33 6.11 -9.18 -9.48
CA ASN A 33 5.37 -10.43 -9.67
C ASN A 33 5.38 -10.79 -11.15
N GLY A 34 6.48 -11.39 -11.60
CA GLY A 34 6.65 -11.83 -12.98
C GLY A 34 7.03 -10.73 -13.96
N ARG A 35 7.10 -9.48 -13.54
CA ARG A 35 7.57 -8.38 -14.37
C ARG A 35 8.18 -7.28 -13.53
N ALA A 36 9.08 -6.52 -14.14
CA ALA A 36 9.77 -5.45 -13.46
C ALA A 36 8.86 -4.22 -13.30
N ALA A 37 9.02 -3.51 -12.19
CA ALA A 37 8.37 -2.23 -11.99
C ALA A 37 8.97 -1.19 -12.94
N SER A 38 8.11 -0.34 -13.50
CA SER A 38 8.55 0.79 -14.31
C SER A 38 9.35 1.78 -13.44
N LYS A 39 10.34 2.41 -14.03
CA LYS A 39 11.07 3.50 -13.38
C LYS A 39 10.27 4.80 -13.38
N LYS A 40 9.23 4.89 -14.20
CA LYS A 40 8.33 6.04 -14.20
C LYS A 40 7.32 5.88 -13.09
N LEU A 41 7.30 6.84 -12.18
CA LEU A 41 6.41 6.84 -11.03
C LEU A 41 5.26 7.81 -11.25
N THR A 42 4.15 7.52 -10.63
CA THR A 42 2.99 8.39 -10.66
C THR A 42 2.31 8.42 -9.30
N SER A 43 1.46 9.40 -9.09
CA SER A 43 0.74 9.56 -7.83
C SER A 43 -0.61 8.88 -7.89
N PHE A 44 -0.94 8.15 -6.83
CA PHE A 44 -2.22 7.47 -6.69
C PHE A 44 -2.92 7.90 -5.42
N SER A 45 -4.24 7.91 -5.48
CA SER A 45 -5.09 7.78 -4.30
C SER A 45 -5.57 6.33 -4.23
N LEU A 46 -5.71 5.80 -3.02
CA LEU A 46 -6.11 4.41 -2.82
C LEU A 46 -7.56 4.34 -2.35
N TYR A 47 -8.28 3.38 -2.88
CA TYR A 47 -9.65 3.06 -2.49
C TYR A 47 -9.68 1.65 -1.94
N GLY A 48 -10.24 1.49 -0.76
CA GLY A 48 -10.40 0.18 -0.12
C GLY A 48 -11.59 -0.60 -0.66
N PRO A 49 -11.79 -1.83 -0.15
CA PRO A 49 -12.77 -2.75 -0.72
C PRO A 49 -14.19 -2.59 -0.21
N THR A 50 -14.44 -1.76 0.81
CA THR A 50 -15.70 -1.79 1.55
C THR A 50 -16.84 -1.04 0.89
N CYS A 51 -16.57 -0.30 -0.17
CA CYS A 51 -17.55 0.56 -0.85
C CYS A 51 -18.07 1.73 -0.01
N ASP A 52 -17.53 1.93 1.18
CA ASP A 52 -17.86 3.07 2.02
C ASP A 52 -17.03 4.28 1.56
N SER A 53 -17.62 5.45 1.55
CA SER A 53 -16.94 6.67 1.11
C SER A 53 -15.74 7.04 1.99
N ALA A 54 -15.74 6.60 3.25
CA ALA A 54 -14.62 6.81 4.16
C ALA A 54 -13.44 5.87 3.88
N ASP A 55 -13.64 4.84 3.05
CA ASP A 55 -12.59 3.88 2.72
C ASP A 55 -11.73 4.41 1.58
N PHE A 56 -11.15 5.55 1.82
CA PHE A 56 -10.40 6.32 0.87
C PHE A 56 -9.13 6.87 1.54
N MET A 57 -8.01 6.60 0.92
CA MET A 57 -6.70 7.07 1.38
C MET A 57 -6.16 8.03 0.32
N LYS A 58 -6.14 9.30 0.67
CA LYS A 58 -5.84 10.38 -0.27
C LYS A 58 -4.42 10.30 -0.85
N GLY A 59 -3.44 10.00 -0.02
CA GLY A 59 -2.04 10.00 -0.43
C GLY A 59 -1.46 11.40 -0.57
N PRO A 60 -0.55 11.62 -1.50
CA PRO A 60 -0.24 10.79 -2.68
C PRO A 60 0.62 9.55 -2.36
N PHE A 61 0.25 8.44 -2.95
CA PHE A 61 1.06 7.22 -2.90
C PHE A 61 1.82 7.10 -4.21
N ILE A 62 3.13 6.99 -4.11
CA ILE A 62 4.01 7.04 -5.28
C ILE A 62 4.35 5.62 -5.69
N LEU A 63 3.93 5.23 -6.87
CA LEU A 63 4.06 3.87 -7.38
C LEU A 63 4.38 3.88 -8.87
N PRO A 64 4.94 2.78 -9.39
CA PRO A 64 5.20 2.67 -10.82
C PRO A 64 3.93 2.84 -11.64
N ASN A 65 4.07 3.45 -12.80
CA ASN A 65 2.92 3.71 -13.67
C ASN A 65 2.43 2.46 -14.42
N ASN A 66 3.12 1.34 -14.30
CA ASN A 66 2.76 0.10 -15.00
C ASN A 66 2.05 -0.93 -14.10
N LEU A 67 1.51 -0.48 -12.97
CA LEU A 67 0.69 -1.34 -12.12
C LEU A 67 -0.52 -1.86 -12.88
N LYS A 68 -0.85 -3.12 -12.65
CA LYS A 68 -2.01 -3.79 -13.23
C LYS A 68 -2.77 -4.53 -12.15
N GLU A 69 -4.01 -4.86 -12.46
CA GLU A 69 -4.80 -5.78 -11.64
C GLU A 69 -4.03 -7.07 -11.40
N GLY A 70 -4.03 -7.53 -10.16
CA GLY A 70 -3.29 -8.71 -9.72
C GLY A 70 -1.91 -8.43 -9.17
N ASP A 71 -1.39 -7.22 -9.35
CA ASP A 71 -0.12 -6.84 -8.73
C ASP A 71 -0.28 -6.64 -7.23
N TYR A 72 0.84 -6.70 -6.53
CA TYR A 72 0.90 -6.43 -5.10
C TYR A 72 1.66 -5.15 -4.84
N ILE A 73 1.22 -4.43 -3.82
CA ILE A 73 1.98 -3.29 -3.31
C ILE A 73 2.33 -3.53 -1.84
N GLU A 74 3.48 -3.05 -1.47
CA GLU A 74 3.91 -3.03 -0.07
C GLU A 74 3.74 -1.62 0.46
N ILE A 75 3.14 -1.50 1.64
CA ILE A 75 2.96 -0.22 2.33
C ILE A 75 3.72 -0.31 3.64
N GLY A 76 4.68 0.58 3.81
CA GLY A 76 5.56 0.55 4.97
C GLY A 76 5.15 1.53 6.06
N GLN A 77 5.84 1.44 7.18
CA GLN A 77 5.72 2.37 8.32
C GLN A 77 4.31 2.43 8.92
N LEU A 78 3.59 1.29 8.90
CA LEU A 78 2.23 1.23 9.45
C LEU A 78 2.21 1.36 10.96
N GLY A 79 3.25 0.91 11.64
CA GLY A 79 3.35 1.03 13.09
C GLY A 79 2.42 0.07 13.84
N ALA A 80 2.36 0.25 15.17
CA ALA A 80 1.63 -0.65 16.06
C ALA A 80 0.12 -0.59 15.87
N TYR A 81 -0.40 0.56 15.44
CA TYR A 81 -1.86 0.76 15.39
C TYR A 81 -2.51 0.16 14.15
N SER A 82 -1.74 -0.28 13.17
CA SER A 82 -2.32 -0.89 11.97
C SER A 82 -3.13 -2.14 12.30
N LEU A 83 -2.64 -2.97 13.22
CA LEU A 83 -3.37 -4.15 13.66
C LEU A 83 -4.42 -3.83 14.71
N THR A 84 -4.14 -2.87 15.56
CA THR A 84 -5.03 -2.51 16.68
C THR A 84 -6.35 -1.93 16.20
N PHE A 85 -6.31 -1.07 15.19
CA PHE A 85 -7.49 -0.38 14.70
C PHE A 85 -8.21 -1.07 13.55
N ARG A 86 -7.67 -2.17 13.06
CA ARG A 86 -8.34 -2.86 11.95
C ARG A 86 -9.65 -3.49 12.42
N THR A 87 -10.59 -3.60 11.50
CA THR A 87 -11.93 -4.13 11.76
C THR A 87 -12.25 -5.27 10.79
N LYS A 88 -13.38 -5.93 11.03
CA LYS A 88 -13.93 -6.92 10.10
C LYS A 88 -15.09 -6.35 9.27
N PHE A 89 -15.13 -5.05 9.14
CA PHE A 89 -16.21 -4.35 8.44
C PHE A 89 -16.40 -4.93 7.03
N ASN A 90 -17.64 -5.27 6.70
CA ASN A 90 -18.03 -5.90 5.43
C ASN A 90 -17.29 -7.21 5.13
N GLY A 91 -16.68 -7.85 6.13
CA GLY A 91 -15.98 -9.12 5.95
C GLY A 91 -14.62 -9.03 5.28
N PHE A 92 -14.13 -7.83 4.98
CA PHE A 92 -12.81 -7.65 4.39
C PHE A 92 -11.74 -7.67 5.48
N TYR A 93 -11.12 -8.82 5.64
CA TYR A 93 -10.26 -9.08 6.79
C TYR A 93 -9.29 -10.21 6.49
N SER A 94 -8.08 -10.09 6.97
CA SER A 94 -7.07 -11.13 6.85
C SER A 94 -6.27 -11.23 8.13
N ASP A 95 -6.03 -12.46 8.58
CA ASP A 95 -5.17 -12.79 9.71
C ASP A 95 -3.76 -13.20 9.30
N GLN A 96 -3.47 -13.13 8.01
CA GLN A 96 -2.18 -13.60 7.52
C GLN A 96 -1.08 -12.63 7.94
N ILE A 97 -0.18 -13.12 8.79
CA ILE A 97 0.94 -12.34 9.31
C ILE A 97 2.20 -13.18 9.11
N PHE A 98 3.20 -12.59 8.45
CA PHE A 98 4.45 -13.26 8.17
C PHE A 98 5.60 -12.41 8.67
N GLU A 99 6.57 -13.06 9.31
CA GLU A 99 7.83 -12.41 9.66
C GLU A 99 8.71 -12.38 8.42
N VAL A 100 9.24 -11.19 8.09
CA VAL A 100 10.11 -11.02 6.94
C VAL A 100 11.45 -10.43 7.38
N GLN A 101 12.49 -10.69 6.60
CA GLN A 101 13.84 -10.22 6.88
C GLN A 101 14.27 -9.09 5.95
N ASP A 102 13.42 -8.69 5.03
CA ASP A 102 13.70 -7.60 4.12
C ASP A 102 13.83 -6.28 4.89
N LYS A 103 14.62 -5.39 4.35
CA LYS A 103 14.67 -4.04 4.90
C LYS A 103 13.31 -3.37 4.77
N PRO A 104 12.81 -2.72 5.84
CA PRO A 104 11.55 -1.99 5.72
C PRO A 104 11.70 -0.79 4.79
N ILE A 105 10.59 -0.39 4.18
CA ILE A 105 10.55 0.86 3.43
C ILE A 105 10.54 1.99 4.46
N MET A 106 11.57 2.84 4.42
CA MET A 106 11.69 3.92 5.39
C MET A 106 11.09 5.22 4.88
N SER A 107 11.00 5.38 3.56
CA SER A 107 10.54 6.63 2.95
C SER A 107 10.04 6.37 1.54
N MET A 108 9.03 7.15 1.12
CA MET A 108 8.57 7.12 -0.26
C MET A 108 9.62 7.65 -1.24
N TYR A 109 10.64 8.30 -0.75
CA TYR A 109 11.73 8.83 -1.57
C TYR A 109 12.92 7.87 -1.66
N GLU A 110 12.78 6.67 -1.10
CA GLU A 110 13.84 5.67 -1.15
C GLU A 110 14.08 5.23 -2.59
N LYS A 111 15.34 5.33 -3.02
CA LYS A 111 15.72 4.96 -4.38
C LYS A 111 16.07 3.48 -4.44
N ASP A 112 15.77 2.85 -5.55
CA ASP A 112 16.17 1.47 -5.85
C ASP A 112 15.79 0.47 -4.76
N ASN A 113 14.54 0.10 -4.77
CA ASN A 113 14.03 -0.95 -3.88
C ASN A 113 14.11 -2.34 -4.49
N SER A 114 14.55 -2.45 -5.75
CA SER A 114 14.49 -3.71 -6.47
C SER A 114 15.35 -4.81 -5.84
N SER A 115 16.53 -4.44 -5.30
CA SER A 115 17.44 -5.40 -4.67
C SER A 115 16.85 -6.05 -3.41
N ARG A 116 15.82 -5.48 -2.83
CA ARG A 116 15.21 -6.00 -1.61
C ARG A 116 14.50 -7.33 -1.82
N TYR A 117 14.17 -7.65 -3.05
CA TYR A 117 13.48 -8.88 -3.41
C TYR A 117 14.39 -9.94 -3.98
N LEU A 118 15.69 -9.67 -4.06
CA LEU A 118 16.66 -10.61 -4.59
C LEU A 118 17.14 -11.62 -3.56
N VAL A 119 16.91 -11.35 -2.29
CA VAL A 119 17.30 -12.26 -1.21
C VAL A 119 16.05 -13.04 -0.82
N ALA A 120 16.05 -14.28 -1.18
CA ALA A 120 14.95 -15.16 -0.86
C ALA A 120 14.96 -15.52 0.63
#